data_8e14f77935b39fedf9955cefee4e9b62
#
_entry.id   8e14f77935b39fedf9955cefee4e9b62
#
_cell.length_a   1.000
_cell.length_b   1.000
_cell.length_c   1.000
_cell.angle_alpha   90.00
_cell.angle_beta   90.00
_cell.angle_gamma   90.00
#
_symmetry.space_group_name_H-M   'P 1'
#
loop_
_entity.id
_entity.type
_entity.pdbx_description
1 polymer ?
#
loop_
_entity_poly.entity_id
_entity_poly.type
_entity_poly.pdbx_seq_one_letter_code
_entity_poly.pdbx_strand_id
1 'polypeptide(L)'
;MTLMTVGQLGMKHPSLASMVEAIKVQMSREGMHRRFSVGAVAFMKRCSEFVLHQKISAVTSIRADLLNHFKRIMIFDSSSWNIDPKLKNVLPGCGGSASEANCKLQACYEYQRGELSFFEITSGITPDGAYTYQLPGHVQRGDLVLVDLGYFNIKTFREICVIGAYFLSRLSIGIRLLDPKSYSPIDLLGALKRIKGDIHEMPIIVGGDKDTQICCRLICLRVSQDVANARRRRLKKTSRERGRTPSQYHLLLADWTLMITNVPQQWLPSKMVRPFYALRWQIELLFKQIKSVLCIHKSNTGKENRLLCEIYGKLIMAVLIHRIHADINIRLWNHKRRELSMEKLYKRIQERAFILLDLLLLSLQKAIDYLREEVPRLIKNCLKARQKSRRTTLEIIEYGPLSTKDKIMLYAA
;
A
#
# COMPACT_ATOMS: atom_id res chain seq x y z
N MET A 1 25.15 9.44 -3.89
CA MET A 1 24.12 8.49 -3.47
C MET A 1 23.87 8.53 -1.96
N THR A 2 24.88 8.28 -1.12
CA THR A 2 24.77 8.21 0.36
C THR A 2 24.08 9.43 0.98
N LEU A 3 24.43 10.65 0.52
CA LEU A 3 23.78 11.88 0.95
C LEU A 3 22.29 11.91 0.58
N MET A 4 21.97 11.51 -0.66
CA MET A 4 20.58 11.53 -1.17
C MET A 4 19.70 10.43 -0.57
N THR A 5 20.29 9.45 0.10
CA THR A 5 19.60 8.38 0.81
C THR A 5 19.64 8.62 2.32
N VAL A 6 20.69 8.14 2.99
CA VAL A 6 20.85 8.21 4.45
C VAL A 6 20.93 9.66 4.96
N GLY A 7 21.64 10.54 4.25
CA GLY A 7 21.75 11.96 4.64
C GLY A 7 20.41 12.67 4.65
N GLN A 8 19.56 12.46 3.62
CA GLN A 8 18.21 13.06 3.60
C GLN A 8 17.28 12.51 4.70
N LEU A 9 17.48 11.28 5.14
CA LEU A 9 16.68 10.70 6.22
C LEU A 9 16.87 11.48 7.53
N GLY A 10 18.08 11.95 7.82
CA GLY A 10 18.40 12.79 8.98
C GLY A 10 17.93 14.25 8.83
N MET A 11 17.71 14.71 7.61
CA MET A 11 17.32 16.10 7.31
C MET A 11 15.82 16.20 7.10
N LYS A 12 15.08 16.87 7.98
CA LYS A 12 13.63 17.10 7.80
C LYS A 12 13.32 17.94 6.56
N HIS A 13 14.20 18.90 6.25
CA HIS A 13 14.09 19.84 5.12
C HIS A 13 15.48 20.03 4.49
N PRO A 14 15.87 19.19 3.54
CA PRO A 14 17.20 19.27 2.96
C PRO A 14 17.37 20.55 2.12
N SER A 15 18.16 21.50 2.62
CA SER A 15 18.65 22.65 1.84
C SER A 15 19.98 22.30 1.18
N LEU A 16 20.37 23.07 0.16
CA LEU A 16 21.70 22.89 -0.43
C LEU A 16 22.82 23.12 0.61
N ALA A 17 22.60 24.06 1.54
CA ALA A 17 23.56 24.35 2.61
C ALA A 17 23.69 23.15 3.57
N SER A 18 22.55 22.61 4.07
CA SER A 18 22.57 21.45 4.96
C SER A 18 23.11 20.18 4.29
N MET A 19 22.92 20.03 2.97
CA MET A 19 23.51 18.93 2.20
C MET A 19 25.05 19.05 2.12
N VAL A 20 25.56 20.24 1.87
CA VAL A 20 27.02 20.51 1.83
C VAL A 20 27.64 20.26 3.19
N GLU A 21 27.02 20.78 4.26
CA GLU A 21 27.48 20.57 5.63
C GLU A 21 27.51 19.10 6.02
N ALA A 22 26.47 18.33 5.67
CA ALA A 22 26.39 16.92 6.05
C ALA A 22 27.44 16.02 5.41
N ILE A 23 27.95 16.35 4.22
CA ILE A 23 29.00 15.53 3.55
C ILE A 23 30.40 15.88 3.98
N LYS A 24 30.61 16.96 4.77
CA LYS A 24 31.90 17.42 5.26
C LYS A 24 32.96 17.62 4.15
N VAL A 25 32.52 17.95 2.94
CA VAL A 25 33.37 18.22 1.77
C VAL A 25 33.35 19.71 1.49
N GLN A 26 34.51 20.27 1.19
CA GLN A 26 34.62 21.67 0.74
C GLN A 26 33.93 21.83 -0.62
N MET A 27 32.71 22.30 -0.60
CA MET A 27 31.89 22.53 -1.79
C MET A 27 30.99 23.74 -1.59
N SER A 28 30.84 24.55 -2.61
CA SER A 28 29.86 25.63 -2.60
C SER A 28 28.46 25.13 -2.83
N ARG A 29 27.43 25.93 -2.44
CA ARG A 29 26.02 25.63 -2.73
C ARG A 29 25.77 25.49 -4.23
N GLU A 30 26.44 26.31 -5.05
CA GLU A 30 26.35 26.23 -6.51
C GLU A 30 26.98 24.94 -7.04
N GLY A 31 28.15 24.55 -6.51
CA GLY A 31 28.77 23.27 -6.83
C GLY A 31 27.88 22.08 -6.50
N MET A 32 27.16 22.11 -5.37
CA MET A 32 26.15 21.10 -5.03
C MET A 32 24.96 21.14 -6.01
N HIS A 33 24.48 22.34 -6.36
CA HIS A 33 23.36 22.48 -7.28
C HIS A 33 23.66 21.89 -8.67
N ARG A 34 24.84 22.14 -9.22
CA ARG A 34 25.28 21.62 -10.54
C ARG A 34 25.34 20.08 -10.58
N ARG A 35 25.43 19.41 -9.45
CA ARG A 35 25.43 17.93 -9.38
C ARG A 35 24.06 17.32 -9.63
N PHE A 36 22.98 18.09 -9.54
CA PHE A 36 21.62 17.64 -9.90
C PHE A 36 21.40 17.74 -11.41
N SER A 37 22.05 16.86 -12.15
CA SER A 37 21.96 16.77 -13.61
C SER A 37 21.00 15.65 -14.05
N VAL A 38 20.65 15.60 -15.33
CA VAL A 38 19.91 14.48 -15.94
C VAL A 38 20.61 13.14 -15.69
N GLY A 39 21.96 13.13 -15.78
CA GLY A 39 22.76 11.94 -15.45
C GLY A 39 22.64 11.52 -13.99
N ALA A 40 22.55 12.46 -13.04
CA ALA A 40 22.30 12.14 -11.63
C ALA A 40 20.92 11.54 -11.41
N VAL A 41 19.89 12.04 -12.09
CA VAL A 41 18.54 11.46 -12.04
C VAL A 41 18.55 10.04 -12.58
N ALA A 42 19.14 9.81 -13.76
CA ALA A 42 19.26 8.48 -14.37
C ALA A 42 20.02 7.51 -13.46
N PHE A 43 21.11 7.97 -12.81
CA PHE A 43 21.85 7.18 -11.84
C PHE A 43 21.00 6.81 -10.62
N MET A 44 20.28 7.77 -10.01
CA MET A 44 19.42 7.52 -8.85
C MET A 44 18.27 6.58 -9.19
N LYS A 45 17.68 6.72 -10.38
CA LYS A 45 16.65 5.81 -10.90
C LYS A 45 17.20 4.39 -11.02
N ARG A 46 18.34 4.19 -11.67
CA ARG A 46 19.01 2.87 -11.77
C ARG A 46 19.34 2.27 -10.41
N CYS A 47 19.80 3.08 -9.46
CA CYS A 47 20.03 2.63 -8.09
C CYS A 47 18.72 2.16 -7.44
N SER A 48 17.61 2.84 -7.67
CA SER A 48 16.31 2.44 -7.13
C SER A 48 15.81 1.12 -7.74
N GLU A 49 15.95 0.94 -9.05
CA GLU A 49 15.65 -0.30 -9.77
C GLU A 49 16.54 -1.44 -9.26
N PHE A 50 17.84 -1.21 -9.15
CA PHE A 50 18.78 -2.19 -8.60
C PHE A 50 18.37 -2.64 -7.20
N VAL A 51 18.08 -1.70 -6.30
CA VAL A 51 17.64 -2.04 -4.94
C VAL A 51 16.32 -2.80 -4.94
N LEU A 52 15.34 -2.46 -5.80
CA LEU A 52 14.09 -3.21 -5.95
C LEU A 52 14.29 -4.66 -6.41
N HIS A 53 15.26 -4.89 -7.32
CA HIS A 53 15.51 -6.22 -7.88
C HIS A 53 16.44 -7.09 -7.03
N GLN A 54 17.18 -6.51 -6.07
CA GLN A 54 18.00 -7.31 -5.17
C GLN A 54 17.15 -8.24 -4.32
N LYS A 55 17.23 -9.53 -4.57
CA LYS A 55 16.64 -10.53 -3.68
C LYS A 55 17.50 -10.59 -2.42
N ILE A 56 16.96 -10.18 -1.28
CA ILE A 56 17.58 -10.55 -0.01
C ILE A 56 17.39 -12.05 0.11
N SER A 57 18.52 -12.78 0.02
CA SER A 57 18.55 -14.23 0.06
C SER A 57 17.85 -14.77 1.30
N ALA A 58 17.13 -15.87 1.14
CA ALA A 58 16.66 -16.78 2.18
C ALA A 58 15.63 -16.23 3.19
N VAL A 59 15.00 -15.10 2.95
CA VAL A 59 13.88 -14.71 3.80
C VAL A 59 12.68 -15.58 3.47
N THR A 60 12.37 -16.50 4.37
CA THR A 60 11.12 -17.26 4.34
C THR A 60 9.94 -16.30 4.47
N SER A 61 8.87 -16.53 3.71
CA SER A 61 7.63 -15.76 3.85
C SER A 61 7.00 -15.92 5.24
N ILE A 62 6.10 -14.99 5.58
CA ILE A 62 5.24 -15.12 6.77
C ILE A 62 4.48 -16.44 6.69
N ARG A 63 4.58 -17.27 7.71
CA ARG A 63 3.88 -18.55 7.81
C ARG A 63 2.51 -18.33 8.43
N ALA A 64 1.47 -18.46 7.62
CA ALA A 64 0.08 -18.53 8.04
C ALA A 64 -0.66 -19.34 6.98
N ASP A 65 -1.41 -20.37 7.39
CA ASP A 65 -1.96 -21.39 6.47
C ASP A 65 -2.75 -20.78 5.31
N LEU A 66 -3.60 -19.80 5.59
CA LEU A 66 -4.39 -19.15 4.54
C LEU A 66 -3.55 -18.34 3.53
N LEU A 67 -2.39 -17.80 3.95
CA LEU A 67 -1.50 -17.06 3.06
C LEU A 67 -0.76 -17.99 2.10
N ASN A 68 -0.50 -19.23 2.51
CA ASN A 68 0.28 -20.22 1.75
C ASN A 68 -0.42 -20.70 0.47
N HIS A 69 -1.73 -20.43 0.31
CA HIS A 69 -2.43 -20.70 -0.94
C HIS A 69 -1.99 -19.80 -2.10
N PHE A 70 -1.34 -18.68 -1.79
CA PHE A 70 -0.90 -17.70 -2.78
C PHE A 70 0.62 -17.65 -2.87
N LYS A 71 1.13 -17.52 -4.10
CA LYS A 71 2.57 -17.36 -4.34
C LYS A 71 3.08 -16.03 -3.79
N ARG A 72 2.31 -14.96 -4.02
CA ARG A 72 2.53 -13.60 -3.49
C ARG A 72 1.17 -12.94 -3.25
N ILE A 73 1.13 -11.99 -2.34
CA ILE A 73 -0.04 -11.12 -2.13
C ILE A 73 0.38 -9.71 -2.49
N MET A 74 -0.07 -9.25 -3.67
CA MET A 74 0.30 -8.01 -4.32
C MET A 74 -0.73 -6.94 -4.02
N ILE A 75 -0.35 -5.87 -3.35
CA ILE A 75 -1.22 -4.76 -2.98
C ILE A 75 -0.82 -3.55 -3.81
N PHE A 76 -1.72 -3.09 -4.69
CA PHE A 76 -1.49 -1.90 -5.52
C PHE A 76 -2.30 -0.73 -4.98
N ASP A 77 -1.65 0.43 -4.92
CA ASP A 77 -2.29 1.69 -4.55
C ASP A 77 -1.41 2.86 -4.99
N SER A 78 -1.93 4.07 -4.93
CA SER A 78 -1.20 5.30 -5.23
C SER A 78 -1.28 6.31 -4.11
N SER A 79 -0.32 7.22 -4.11
CA SER A 79 -0.34 8.36 -3.21
C SER A 79 0.22 9.59 -3.91
N SER A 80 -0.46 10.72 -3.79
CA SER A 80 -0.04 11.97 -4.44
C SER A 80 0.24 13.07 -3.43
N TRP A 81 1.05 14.05 -3.84
CA TRP A 81 1.34 15.27 -3.07
C TRP A 81 1.67 16.43 -3.99
N ASN A 82 1.39 17.63 -3.52
CA ASN A 82 1.69 18.85 -4.23
C ASN A 82 3.21 19.10 -4.25
N ILE A 83 3.70 19.63 -5.35
CA ILE A 83 5.07 20.06 -5.56
C ILE A 83 5.09 21.53 -6.00
N ASP A 84 6.28 22.12 -6.18
CA ASP A 84 6.44 23.51 -6.62
C ASP A 84 5.67 23.75 -7.94
N PRO A 85 4.80 24.76 -8.05
CA PRO A 85 4.04 25.08 -9.26
C PRO A 85 4.90 25.28 -10.52
N LYS A 86 6.16 25.67 -10.36
CA LYS A 86 7.13 25.79 -11.49
C LYS A 86 7.33 24.49 -12.26
N LEU A 87 6.95 23.36 -11.66
CA LEU A 87 7.08 22.02 -12.25
C LEU A 87 5.81 21.51 -12.94
N LYS A 88 4.79 22.37 -13.13
CA LYS A 88 3.52 22.01 -13.75
C LYS A 88 3.63 21.43 -15.17
N ASN A 89 4.65 21.80 -15.91
CA ASN A 89 4.89 21.27 -17.26
C ASN A 89 5.50 19.87 -17.27
N VAL A 90 6.08 19.43 -16.13
CA VAL A 90 6.72 18.12 -15.97
C VAL A 90 5.79 17.13 -15.26
N LEU A 91 5.21 17.58 -14.16
CA LEU A 91 4.29 16.80 -13.33
C LEU A 91 3.01 17.62 -13.08
N PRO A 92 2.14 17.73 -14.08
CA PRO A 92 0.90 18.49 -13.97
C PRO A 92 0.00 17.97 -12.85
N GLY A 93 -0.65 18.90 -12.16
CA GLY A 93 -1.72 18.63 -11.19
C GLY A 93 -3.08 19.03 -11.75
N CYS A 94 -4.15 18.76 -10.99
CA CYS A 94 -5.52 19.02 -11.45
C CYS A 94 -5.90 20.50 -11.54
N GLY A 95 -5.10 21.41 -10.94
CA GLY A 95 -5.40 22.86 -10.92
C GLY A 95 -6.64 23.21 -10.08
N GLY A 96 -7.17 24.41 -10.29
CA GLY A 96 -8.32 24.93 -9.54
C GLY A 96 -8.00 25.09 -8.05
N SER A 97 -8.81 24.50 -7.17
CA SER A 97 -8.54 24.46 -5.73
C SER A 97 -7.41 23.48 -5.34
N ALA A 98 -6.96 22.62 -6.27
CA ALA A 98 -5.80 21.75 -6.12
C ALA A 98 -4.55 22.46 -6.69
N SER A 99 -3.36 21.88 -6.45
CA SER A 99 -2.11 22.42 -7.00
C SER A 99 -2.04 22.23 -8.53
N GLU A 100 -1.45 23.20 -9.22
CA GLU A 100 -1.12 23.10 -10.65
C GLU A 100 -0.03 22.04 -10.95
N ALA A 101 0.79 21.70 -9.97
CA ALA A 101 1.83 20.68 -10.07
C ALA A 101 1.67 19.66 -8.95
N ASN A 102 1.63 18.37 -9.30
CA ASN A 102 1.41 17.30 -8.35
C ASN A 102 2.17 16.03 -8.78
N CYS A 103 2.89 15.45 -7.84
CA CYS A 103 3.58 14.18 -8.02
C CYS A 103 2.73 13.05 -7.46
N LYS A 104 2.56 11.98 -8.22
CA LYS A 104 1.88 10.76 -7.79
C LYS A 104 2.84 9.59 -7.82
N LEU A 105 2.90 8.84 -6.75
CA LEU A 105 3.62 7.58 -6.62
C LEU A 105 2.65 6.42 -6.78
N GLN A 106 2.80 5.67 -7.85
CA GLN A 106 2.20 4.35 -8.02
C GLN A 106 3.10 3.33 -7.33
N ALA A 107 2.56 2.41 -6.54
CA ALA A 107 3.37 1.43 -5.83
C ALA A 107 2.67 0.07 -5.72
N CYS A 108 3.49 -0.97 -5.63
CA CYS A 108 3.06 -2.31 -5.28
C CYS A 108 3.84 -2.82 -4.07
N TYR A 109 3.11 -3.27 -3.06
CA TYR A 109 3.64 -3.87 -1.85
C TYR A 109 3.35 -5.37 -1.84
N GLU A 110 4.38 -6.18 -1.74
CA GLU A 110 4.25 -7.62 -1.57
C GLU A 110 4.18 -7.95 -0.08
N TYR A 111 3.01 -8.44 0.35
CA TYR A 111 2.69 -8.57 1.77
C TYR A 111 3.45 -9.68 2.48
N GLN A 112 3.60 -10.87 1.86
CA GLN A 112 4.19 -12.04 2.53
C GLN A 112 5.67 -11.84 2.83
N ARG A 113 6.37 -11.12 1.95
CA ARG A 113 7.77 -10.74 2.16
C ARG A 113 7.94 -9.39 2.85
N GLY A 114 6.86 -8.59 2.92
CA GLY A 114 6.89 -7.28 3.56
C GLY A 114 7.71 -6.23 2.81
N GLU A 115 7.77 -6.30 1.47
CA GLU A 115 8.65 -5.45 0.66
C GLU A 115 7.90 -4.68 -0.43
N LEU A 116 8.45 -3.53 -0.82
CA LEU A 116 8.06 -2.88 -2.07
C LEU A 116 8.59 -3.71 -3.22
N SER A 117 7.69 -4.13 -4.12
CA SER A 117 8.04 -4.87 -5.33
C SER A 117 8.12 -3.98 -6.57
N PHE A 118 7.46 -2.82 -6.51
CA PHE A 118 7.40 -1.88 -7.63
C PHE A 118 7.05 -0.48 -7.12
N PHE A 119 7.57 0.54 -7.78
CA PHE A 119 7.05 1.91 -7.74
C PHE A 119 7.34 2.67 -9.03
N GLU A 120 6.49 3.64 -9.34
CA GLU A 120 6.64 4.55 -10.46
C GLU A 120 6.16 5.95 -10.08
N ILE A 121 6.87 6.97 -10.58
CA ILE A 121 6.52 8.38 -10.40
C ILE A 121 5.71 8.81 -11.62
N THR A 122 4.48 9.26 -11.39
CA THR A 122 3.57 9.77 -12.42
C THR A 122 3.06 11.16 -12.04
N SER A 123 2.39 11.83 -12.97
CA SER A 123 1.75 13.12 -12.69
C SER A 123 0.46 12.95 -11.89
N GLY A 124 0.07 13.99 -11.14
CA GLY A 124 -1.14 13.99 -10.34
C GLY A 124 -2.45 13.86 -11.14
N ILE A 125 -2.43 14.23 -12.43
CA ILE A 125 -3.60 14.10 -13.32
C ILE A 125 -3.81 12.66 -13.81
N THR A 126 -2.85 11.74 -13.63
CA THR A 126 -3.00 10.33 -14.04
C THR A 126 -4.03 9.64 -13.16
N PRO A 127 -5.21 9.24 -13.67
CA PRO A 127 -6.20 8.53 -12.87
C PRO A 127 -5.70 7.12 -12.49
N ASP A 128 -6.05 6.63 -11.30
CA ASP A 128 -5.70 5.26 -10.90
C ASP A 128 -6.32 4.22 -11.83
N GLY A 129 -7.54 4.49 -12.33
CA GLY A 129 -8.21 3.64 -13.33
C GLY A 129 -7.45 3.52 -14.65
N ALA A 130 -6.75 4.57 -15.10
CA ALA A 130 -5.90 4.50 -16.30
C ALA A 130 -4.62 3.69 -16.02
N TYR A 131 -4.12 3.69 -14.79
CA TYR A 131 -2.93 2.93 -14.41
C TYR A 131 -3.21 1.43 -14.25
N THR A 132 -4.47 1.02 -14.07
CA THR A 132 -4.85 -0.39 -13.86
C THR A 132 -4.37 -1.33 -14.96
N TYR A 133 -4.28 -0.87 -16.20
CA TYR A 133 -3.79 -1.66 -17.32
C TYR A 133 -2.31 -2.07 -17.22
N GLN A 134 -1.56 -1.44 -16.31
CA GLN A 134 -0.15 -1.79 -16.03
C GLN A 134 -0.05 -2.98 -15.06
N LEU A 135 -1.08 -3.23 -14.24
CA LEU A 135 -1.04 -4.22 -13.17
C LEU A 135 -0.69 -5.64 -13.65
N PRO A 136 -1.28 -6.15 -14.76
CA PRO A 136 -0.98 -7.51 -15.23
C PRO A 136 0.50 -7.75 -15.51
N GLY A 137 1.25 -6.73 -15.94
CA GLY A 137 2.70 -6.81 -16.17
C GLY A 137 3.52 -7.11 -14.92
N HIS A 138 2.98 -6.90 -13.72
CA HIS A 138 3.63 -7.17 -12.44
C HIS A 138 3.15 -8.44 -11.76
N VAL A 139 2.10 -9.10 -12.31
CA VAL A 139 1.41 -10.24 -11.73
C VAL A 139 1.89 -11.55 -12.35
N GLN A 140 1.99 -12.60 -11.56
CA GLN A 140 2.35 -13.95 -12.01
C GLN A 140 1.28 -14.95 -11.58
N ARG A 141 1.27 -16.11 -12.23
CA ARG A 141 0.41 -17.23 -11.86
C ARG A 141 0.53 -17.56 -10.37
N GLY A 142 -0.62 -17.69 -9.70
CA GLY A 142 -0.72 -17.98 -8.29
C GLY A 142 -0.63 -16.76 -7.35
N ASP A 143 -0.47 -15.54 -7.88
CA ASP A 143 -0.54 -14.31 -7.06
C ASP A 143 -1.98 -13.97 -6.68
N LEU A 144 -2.17 -13.31 -5.54
CA LEU A 144 -3.41 -12.64 -5.17
C LEU A 144 -3.21 -11.12 -5.27
N VAL A 145 -4.03 -10.46 -6.07
CA VAL A 145 -4.03 -9.00 -6.27
C VAL A 145 -5.10 -8.36 -5.39
N LEU A 146 -4.70 -7.43 -4.54
CA LEU A 146 -5.59 -6.62 -3.69
C LEU A 146 -5.57 -5.18 -4.20
N VAL A 147 -6.74 -4.66 -4.57
CA VAL A 147 -6.91 -3.29 -5.04
C VAL A 147 -8.13 -2.62 -4.43
N ASP A 148 -8.12 -1.29 -4.39
CA ASP A 148 -9.30 -0.53 -4.01
C ASP A 148 -10.23 -0.24 -5.20
N LEU A 149 -11.30 0.54 -4.97
CA LEU A 149 -12.25 0.89 -6.04
C LEU A 149 -11.65 1.83 -7.10
N GLY A 150 -10.59 2.58 -6.80
CA GLY A 150 -9.89 3.42 -7.77
C GLY A 150 -9.23 2.61 -8.87
N TYR A 151 -8.84 1.38 -8.55
CA TYR A 151 -8.25 0.40 -9.47
C TYR A 151 -9.25 -0.64 -9.98
N PHE A 152 -10.56 -0.45 -9.77
CA PHE A 152 -11.56 -1.40 -10.24
C PHE A 152 -11.67 -1.36 -11.77
N ASN A 153 -11.25 -2.43 -12.42
CA ASN A 153 -11.34 -2.57 -13.87
C ASN A 153 -11.56 -4.04 -14.25
N ILE A 154 -12.68 -4.31 -14.93
CA ILE A 154 -13.08 -5.69 -15.29
C ILE A 154 -12.10 -6.32 -16.29
N LYS A 155 -11.61 -5.55 -17.28
CA LYS A 155 -10.63 -6.03 -18.26
C LYS A 155 -9.35 -6.47 -17.57
N THR A 156 -8.83 -5.64 -16.66
CA THR A 156 -7.65 -5.99 -15.85
C THR A 156 -7.88 -7.22 -14.99
N PHE A 157 -9.05 -7.35 -14.34
CA PHE A 157 -9.35 -8.57 -13.56
C PHE A 157 -9.42 -9.81 -14.45
N ARG A 158 -9.95 -9.68 -15.67
CA ARG A 158 -9.92 -10.78 -16.64
C ARG A 158 -8.50 -11.19 -17.02
N GLU A 159 -7.62 -10.23 -17.33
CA GLU A 159 -6.21 -10.50 -17.62
C GLU A 159 -5.52 -11.20 -16.44
N ILE A 160 -5.78 -10.78 -15.21
CA ILE A 160 -5.30 -11.45 -13.99
C ILE A 160 -5.79 -12.91 -13.95
N CYS A 161 -7.06 -13.17 -14.28
CA CYS A 161 -7.60 -14.52 -14.36
C CYS A 161 -6.92 -15.36 -15.47
N VAL A 162 -6.66 -14.77 -16.63
CA VAL A 162 -5.97 -15.46 -17.76
C VAL A 162 -4.54 -15.83 -17.39
N ILE A 163 -3.83 -14.99 -16.64
CA ILE A 163 -2.49 -15.30 -16.09
C ILE A 163 -2.54 -16.50 -15.11
N GLY A 164 -3.73 -16.85 -14.61
CA GLY A 164 -3.90 -17.86 -13.55
C GLY A 164 -3.61 -17.29 -12.16
N ALA A 165 -3.83 -16.00 -11.99
CA ALA A 165 -3.75 -15.29 -10.72
C ALA A 165 -5.15 -14.98 -10.16
N TYR A 166 -5.18 -14.47 -8.95
CA TYR A 166 -6.39 -14.19 -8.20
C TYR A 166 -6.51 -12.69 -7.90
N PHE A 167 -7.73 -12.23 -7.74
CA PHE A 167 -8.01 -10.86 -7.29
C PHE A 167 -9.00 -10.85 -6.13
N LEU A 168 -8.94 -9.81 -5.32
CA LEU A 168 -9.93 -9.47 -4.31
C LEU A 168 -10.11 -7.95 -4.30
N SER A 169 -11.33 -7.50 -4.58
CA SER A 169 -11.69 -6.09 -4.63
C SER A 169 -13.09 -5.85 -4.08
N ARG A 170 -13.40 -4.60 -3.77
CA ARG A 170 -14.78 -4.18 -3.56
C ARG A 170 -15.50 -4.14 -4.90
N LEU A 171 -16.78 -4.47 -4.92
CA LEU A 171 -17.61 -4.31 -6.11
C LEU A 171 -17.90 -2.83 -6.37
N SER A 172 -17.65 -2.37 -7.58
CA SER A 172 -18.07 -1.05 -8.03
C SER A 172 -19.58 -1.02 -8.27
N ILE A 173 -20.24 0.05 -7.83
CA ILE A 173 -21.70 0.21 -8.00
C ILE A 173 -22.01 0.52 -9.47
N GLY A 174 -23.13 -0.03 -9.96
CA GLY A 174 -23.59 0.17 -11.35
C GLY A 174 -23.02 -0.83 -12.36
N ILE A 175 -22.19 -1.76 -11.92
CA ILE A 175 -21.69 -2.84 -12.77
C ILE A 175 -22.80 -3.90 -12.98
N ARG A 176 -22.96 -4.36 -14.22
CA ARG A 176 -23.90 -5.42 -14.58
C ARG A 176 -23.44 -6.75 -13.99
N LEU A 177 -24.32 -7.39 -13.25
CA LEU A 177 -24.14 -8.72 -12.66
C LEU A 177 -25.12 -9.69 -13.31
N LEU A 178 -24.62 -10.87 -13.70
CA LEU A 178 -25.43 -11.92 -14.30
C LEU A 178 -25.35 -13.20 -13.48
N ASP A 179 -26.42 -13.95 -13.46
CA ASP A 179 -26.46 -15.30 -12.91
C ASP A 179 -25.66 -16.25 -13.83
N PRO A 180 -24.72 -17.05 -13.31
CA PRO A 180 -23.88 -17.92 -14.15
C PRO A 180 -24.64 -19.04 -14.85
N LYS A 181 -25.85 -19.44 -14.37
CA LYS A 181 -26.62 -20.52 -14.94
C LYS A 181 -27.57 -20.02 -16.02
N SER A 182 -28.32 -18.95 -15.74
CA SER A 182 -29.34 -18.40 -16.62
C SER A 182 -28.84 -17.26 -17.51
N TYR A 183 -27.67 -16.70 -17.24
CA TYR A 183 -27.14 -15.48 -17.88
C TYR A 183 -28.10 -14.27 -17.76
N SER A 184 -29.10 -14.36 -16.89
CA SER A 184 -30.04 -13.26 -16.63
C SER A 184 -29.43 -12.22 -15.69
N PRO A 185 -29.79 -10.92 -15.81
CA PRO A 185 -29.37 -9.89 -14.87
C PRO A 185 -29.83 -10.21 -13.45
N ILE A 186 -28.91 -10.05 -12.48
CA ILE A 186 -29.21 -10.23 -11.06
C ILE A 186 -29.84 -8.94 -10.52
N ASP A 187 -31.05 -9.02 -9.96
CA ASP A 187 -31.61 -7.99 -9.09
C ASP A 187 -30.88 -8.02 -7.73
N LEU A 188 -29.75 -7.27 -7.67
CA LEU A 188 -28.92 -7.23 -6.46
C LEU A 188 -29.70 -6.72 -5.25
N LEU A 189 -30.60 -5.72 -5.41
CA LEU A 189 -31.38 -5.19 -4.30
C LEU A 189 -32.37 -6.20 -3.75
N GLY A 190 -33.13 -6.85 -4.65
CA GLY A 190 -34.05 -7.90 -4.25
C GLY A 190 -33.33 -9.06 -3.58
N ALA A 191 -32.12 -9.42 -4.06
CA ALA A 191 -31.29 -10.42 -3.43
C ALA A 191 -30.86 -9.99 -2.02
N LEU A 192 -30.31 -8.79 -1.86
CA LEU A 192 -29.84 -8.27 -0.57
C LEU A 192 -30.96 -8.13 0.48
N LYS A 193 -32.16 -7.74 0.08
CA LYS A 193 -33.31 -7.65 0.98
C LYS A 193 -33.75 -9.01 1.55
N ARG A 194 -33.54 -10.09 0.81
CA ARG A 194 -33.91 -11.47 1.22
C ARG A 194 -32.89 -12.12 2.14
N ILE A 195 -31.65 -11.55 2.24
CA ILE A 195 -30.59 -12.11 3.08
C ILE A 195 -30.90 -11.82 4.54
N LYS A 196 -31.06 -12.88 5.34
CA LYS A 196 -31.28 -12.79 6.80
C LYS A 196 -29.97 -12.75 7.61
N GLY A 197 -28.89 -13.31 7.10
CA GLY A 197 -27.59 -13.40 7.80
C GLY A 197 -26.67 -12.21 7.56
N ASP A 198 -25.55 -12.21 8.26
CA ASP A 198 -24.53 -11.15 8.15
C ASP A 198 -23.56 -11.38 6.99
N ILE A 199 -23.44 -12.61 6.51
CA ILE A 199 -22.57 -12.99 5.39
C ILE A 199 -23.38 -13.83 4.41
N HIS A 200 -23.35 -13.43 3.14
CA HIS A 200 -23.94 -14.19 2.06
C HIS A 200 -22.96 -14.25 0.88
N GLU A 201 -22.95 -15.38 0.20
CA GLU A 201 -22.09 -15.60 -0.96
C GLU A 201 -22.90 -16.17 -2.11
N MET A 202 -22.65 -15.68 -3.31
CA MET A 202 -23.24 -16.20 -4.54
C MET A 202 -22.24 -16.17 -5.69
N PRO A 203 -22.27 -17.15 -6.59
CA PRO A 203 -21.55 -17.09 -7.85
C PRO A 203 -22.18 -16.04 -8.76
N ILE A 204 -21.35 -15.27 -9.46
CA ILE A 204 -21.81 -14.24 -10.40
C ILE A 204 -20.91 -14.20 -11.63
N ILE A 205 -21.46 -13.65 -12.71
CA ILE A 205 -20.67 -13.11 -13.82
C ILE A 205 -20.71 -11.58 -13.72
N VAL A 206 -19.52 -10.96 -13.77
CA VAL A 206 -19.36 -9.49 -13.75
C VAL A 206 -19.01 -9.00 -15.14
N GLY A 207 -19.73 -7.98 -15.62
CA GLY A 207 -19.52 -7.35 -16.92
C GLY A 207 -20.69 -7.52 -17.86
N GLY A 208 -20.85 -6.56 -18.80
CA GLY A 208 -21.94 -6.56 -19.78
C GLY A 208 -21.57 -7.18 -21.11
N ASP A 209 -20.30 -7.17 -21.47
CA ASP A 209 -19.75 -7.64 -22.72
C ASP A 209 -19.11 -9.02 -22.55
N LYS A 210 -19.47 -9.98 -23.43
CA LYS A 210 -18.98 -11.37 -23.38
C LYS A 210 -17.46 -11.46 -23.36
N ASP A 211 -16.80 -10.58 -24.09
CA ASP A 211 -15.33 -10.58 -24.18
C ASP A 211 -14.62 -10.03 -22.93
N THR A 212 -15.36 -9.37 -22.04
CA THR A 212 -14.82 -8.81 -20.80
C THR A 212 -15.39 -9.46 -19.54
N GLN A 213 -16.37 -10.36 -19.68
CA GLN A 213 -16.99 -11.04 -18.55
C GLN A 213 -16.02 -11.90 -17.76
N ILE A 214 -16.20 -11.92 -16.44
CA ILE A 214 -15.48 -12.78 -15.49
C ILE A 214 -16.46 -13.50 -14.57
N CYS A 215 -16.26 -14.82 -14.43
CA CYS A 215 -16.92 -15.60 -13.41
C CYS A 215 -16.20 -15.43 -12.08
N CYS A 216 -16.93 -15.04 -11.04
CA CYS A 216 -16.36 -14.84 -9.73
C CYS A 216 -17.40 -15.02 -8.61
N ARG A 217 -16.97 -14.88 -7.38
CA ARG A 217 -17.82 -14.95 -6.19
C ARG A 217 -18.16 -13.54 -5.75
N LEU A 218 -19.43 -13.26 -5.49
CA LEU A 218 -19.88 -12.07 -4.77
C LEU A 218 -20.08 -12.41 -3.30
N ILE A 219 -19.38 -11.72 -2.44
CA ILE A 219 -19.51 -11.85 -1.00
C ILE A 219 -20.15 -10.57 -0.45
N CYS A 220 -21.34 -10.72 0.12
CA CYS A 220 -22.13 -9.66 0.73
C CYS A 220 -21.92 -9.71 2.24
N LEU A 221 -21.31 -8.69 2.80
CA LEU A 221 -21.01 -8.58 4.23
C LEU A 221 -21.87 -7.47 4.83
N ARG A 222 -22.76 -7.80 5.75
CA ARG A 222 -23.58 -6.82 6.47
C ARG A 222 -22.67 -6.03 7.42
N VAL A 223 -22.86 -4.73 7.48
CA VAL A 223 -22.14 -3.88 8.44
C VAL A 223 -23.02 -3.56 9.64
N SER A 224 -22.41 -3.16 10.76
CA SER A 224 -23.19 -2.72 11.92
C SER A 224 -24.05 -1.49 11.58
N GLN A 225 -25.14 -1.31 12.30
CA GLN A 225 -26.07 -0.21 12.08
C GLN A 225 -25.38 1.17 12.19
N ASP A 226 -24.42 1.32 13.11
CA ASP A 226 -23.64 2.55 13.25
C ASP A 226 -22.83 2.87 12.00
N VAL A 227 -22.16 1.86 11.43
CA VAL A 227 -21.39 2.02 10.18
C VAL A 227 -22.34 2.34 9.02
N ALA A 228 -23.47 1.66 8.91
CA ALA A 228 -24.47 1.92 7.88
C ALA A 228 -25.01 3.35 7.97
N ASN A 229 -25.36 3.81 9.17
CA ASN A 229 -25.85 5.17 9.41
C ASN A 229 -24.77 6.24 9.12
N ALA A 230 -23.52 5.97 9.47
CA ALA A 230 -22.41 6.87 9.12
C ALA A 230 -22.23 6.98 7.60
N ARG A 231 -22.32 5.84 6.87
CA ARG A 231 -22.28 5.82 5.40
C ARG A 231 -23.43 6.58 4.76
N ARG A 232 -24.66 6.42 5.28
CA ARG A 232 -25.85 7.16 4.78
C ARG A 232 -25.68 8.67 5.01
N ARG A 233 -25.21 9.09 6.19
CA ARG A 233 -24.93 10.52 6.47
C ARG A 233 -23.92 11.09 5.47
N ARG A 234 -22.82 10.37 5.21
CA ARG A 234 -21.82 10.79 4.22
C ARG A 234 -22.38 10.87 2.81
N LEU A 235 -23.18 9.89 2.38
CA LEU A 235 -23.84 9.89 1.07
C LEU A 235 -24.76 11.09 0.92
N LYS A 236 -25.62 11.37 1.93
CA LYS A 236 -26.53 12.52 1.92
C LYS A 236 -25.76 13.85 1.86
N LYS A 237 -24.66 13.99 2.64
CA LYS A 237 -23.81 15.18 2.63
C LYS A 237 -23.19 15.40 1.26
N THR A 238 -22.51 14.40 0.69
CA THR A 238 -21.84 14.50 -0.62
C THR A 238 -22.84 14.74 -1.74
N SER A 239 -24.04 14.14 -1.70
CA SER A 239 -25.08 14.39 -2.69
C SER A 239 -25.58 15.83 -2.63
N ARG A 240 -25.82 16.36 -1.41
CA ARG A 240 -26.23 17.76 -1.22
C ARG A 240 -25.18 18.76 -1.71
N GLU A 241 -23.88 18.50 -1.44
CA GLU A 241 -22.77 19.32 -1.93
C GLU A 241 -22.72 19.36 -3.48
N ARG A 242 -23.26 18.35 -4.14
CA ARG A 242 -23.34 18.23 -5.60
C ARG A 242 -24.71 18.59 -6.18
N GLY A 243 -25.61 19.18 -5.38
CA GLY A 243 -26.98 19.52 -5.80
C GLY A 243 -27.83 18.31 -6.19
N ARG A 244 -27.57 17.12 -5.61
CA ARG A 244 -28.27 15.87 -5.95
C ARG A 244 -28.88 15.22 -4.73
N THR A 245 -29.91 14.38 -4.95
CA THR A 245 -30.49 13.49 -3.92
C THR A 245 -29.92 12.08 -4.08
N PRO A 246 -29.44 11.43 -3.01
CA PRO A 246 -28.98 10.05 -3.10
C PRO A 246 -30.13 9.12 -3.44
N SER A 247 -29.92 8.19 -4.39
CA SER A 247 -30.93 7.21 -4.74
C SER A 247 -31.19 6.23 -3.58
N GLN A 248 -32.41 5.69 -3.49
CA GLN A 248 -32.73 4.64 -2.52
C GLN A 248 -31.82 3.42 -2.65
N TYR A 249 -31.40 3.12 -3.89
CA TYR A 249 -30.41 2.08 -4.18
C TYR A 249 -29.10 2.28 -3.38
N HIS A 250 -28.51 3.46 -3.45
CA HIS A 250 -27.27 3.76 -2.72
C HIS A 250 -27.45 3.76 -1.20
N LEU A 251 -28.62 4.18 -0.72
CA LEU A 251 -28.94 4.17 0.72
C LEU A 251 -29.10 2.75 1.28
N LEU A 252 -29.68 1.81 0.50
CA LEU A 252 -29.78 0.41 0.87
C LEU A 252 -28.42 -0.31 0.83
N LEU A 253 -27.59 0.01 -0.16
CA LEU A 253 -26.24 -0.53 -0.23
C LEU A 253 -25.33 -0.09 0.93
N ALA A 254 -25.69 0.98 1.67
CA ALA A 254 -24.94 1.41 2.84
C ALA A 254 -24.87 0.33 3.94
N ASP A 255 -25.84 -0.58 4.00
CA ASP A 255 -25.85 -1.70 4.95
C ASP A 255 -24.86 -2.81 4.62
N TRP A 256 -24.30 -2.78 3.42
CA TRP A 256 -23.49 -3.87 2.90
C TRP A 256 -22.09 -3.44 2.50
N THR A 257 -21.13 -4.32 2.65
CA THR A 257 -19.85 -4.27 1.95
C THR A 257 -19.86 -5.42 0.93
N LEU A 258 -19.82 -5.07 -0.34
CA LEU A 258 -19.84 -6.01 -1.45
C LEU A 258 -18.40 -6.24 -1.93
N MET A 259 -17.96 -7.50 -1.93
CA MET A 259 -16.64 -7.93 -2.34
C MET A 259 -16.74 -8.92 -3.48
N ILE A 260 -15.81 -8.84 -4.44
CA ILE A 260 -15.71 -9.81 -5.53
C ILE A 260 -14.33 -10.44 -5.55
N THR A 261 -14.28 -11.73 -5.88
CA THR A 261 -13.03 -12.49 -5.98
C THR A 261 -13.20 -13.74 -6.83
N ASN A 262 -12.14 -14.15 -7.55
CA ASN A 262 -12.07 -15.45 -8.21
C ASN A 262 -11.34 -16.51 -7.37
N VAL A 263 -10.94 -16.19 -6.12
CA VAL A 263 -10.32 -17.16 -5.20
C VAL A 263 -11.33 -18.23 -4.82
N PRO A 264 -11.01 -19.54 -4.91
CA PRO A 264 -11.89 -20.61 -4.45
C PRO A 264 -12.29 -20.47 -2.98
N GLN A 265 -13.53 -20.86 -2.64
CA GLN A 265 -14.06 -20.72 -1.27
C GLN A 265 -13.27 -21.53 -0.24
N GLN A 266 -12.72 -22.69 -0.62
CA GLN A 266 -11.88 -23.51 0.26
C GLN A 266 -10.55 -22.83 0.63
N TRP A 267 -10.03 -21.94 -0.21
CA TRP A 267 -8.81 -21.18 0.07
C TRP A 267 -9.09 -19.86 0.79
N LEU A 268 -10.22 -19.24 0.48
CA LEU A 268 -10.64 -17.99 1.12
C LEU A 268 -12.11 -18.07 1.51
N PRO A 269 -12.45 -18.63 2.69
CA PRO A 269 -13.81 -18.67 3.20
C PRO A 269 -14.42 -17.27 3.34
N SER A 270 -15.73 -17.11 3.12
CA SER A 270 -16.43 -15.82 3.10
C SER A 270 -16.18 -14.97 4.35
N LYS A 271 -16.10 -15.60 5.53
CA LYS A 271 -15.78 -14.94 6.82
C LYS A 271 -14.37 -14.32 6.86
N MET A 272 -13.43 -14.83 6.04
CA MET A 272 -12.05 -14.36 5.97
C MET A 272 -11.81 -13.32 4.87
N VAL A 273 -12.77 -13.11 3.96
CA VAL A 273 -12.63 -12.15 2.85
C VAL A 273 -12.35 -10.73 3.37
N ARG A 274 -13.07 -10.26 4.38
CA ARG A 274 -12.86 -8.93 4.97
C ARG A 274 -11.50 -8.79 5.67
N PRO A 275 -11.06 -9.74 6.53
CA PRO A 275 -9.71 -9.75 7.07
C PRO A 275 -8.61 -9.74 6.00
N PHE A 276 -8.76 -10.54 4.94
CA PHE A 276 -7.81 -10.53 3.82
C PHE A 276 -7.77 -9.19 3.09
N TYR A 277 -8.93 -8.63 2.78
CA TYR A 277 -8.98 -7.31 2.15
C TYR A 277 -8.37 -6.20 3.03
N ALA A 278 -8.43 -6.36 4.36
CA ALA A 278 -7.79 -5.42 5.28
C ALA A 278 -6.25 -5.40 5.17
N LEU A 279 -5.62 -6.42 4.56
CA LEU A 279 -4.19 -6.40 4.23
C LEU A 279 -3.84 -5.22 3.32
N ARG A 280 -4.79 -4.79 2.47
CA ARG A 280 -4.61 -3.63 1.60
C ARG A 280 -4.19 -2.36 2.38
N TRP A 281 -4.60 -2.25 3.64
CA TRP A 281 -4.20 -1.12 4.49
C TRP A 281 -2.69 -0.99 4.70
N GLN A 282 -1.91 -2.05 4.43
CA GLN A 282 -0.45 -2.01 4.62
C GLN A 282 0.23 -1.02 3.67
N ILE A 283 -0.25 -0.89 2.44
CA ILE A 283 0.30 0.09 1.50
C ILE A 283 -0.05 1.54 1.91
N GLU A 284 -1.20 1.77 2.53
CA GLU A 284 -1.54 3.09 3.09
C GLU A 284 -0.62 3.45 4.27
N LEU A 285 -0.27 2.46 5.11
CA LEU A 285 0.73 2.65 6.17
C LEU A 285 2.11 2.94 5.60
N LEU A 286 2.51 2.28 4.51
CA LEU A 286 3.74 2.59 3.77
C LEU A 286 3.74 4.06 3.33
N PHE A 287 2.69 4.51 2.63
CA PHE A 287 2.60 5.90 2.19
C PHE A 287 2.62 6.89 3.36
N LYS A 288 1.97 6.54 4.47
CA LYS A 288 2.04 7.33 5.70
C LYS A 288 3.48 7.48 6.19
N GLN A 289 4.28 6.40 6.21
CA GLN A 289 5.68 6.45 6.63
C GLN A 289 6.54 7.29 5.66
N ILE A 290 6.38 7.08 4.37
CA ILE A 290 7.08 7.85 3.33
C ILE A 290 6.77 9.35 3.46
N LYS A 291 5.52 9.72 3.76
CA LYS A 291 5.14 11.12 3.95
C LYS A 291 5.56 11.67 5.32
N SER A 292 5.30 10.96 6.41
CA SER A 292 5.50 11.50 7.76
C SER A 292 6.95 11.45 8.25
N VAL A 293 7.71 10.42 7.88
CA VAL A 293 9.09 10.23 8.34
C VAL A 293 10.11 10.63 7.27
N LEU A 294 9.97 10.11 6.03
CA LEU A 294 10.86 10.49 4.94
C LEU A 294 10.55 11.88 4.37
N CYS A 295 9.42 12.46 4.73
CA CYS A 295 9.02 13.80 4.29
C CYS A 295 9.08 13.96 2.75
N ILE A 296 8.65 12.94 1.98
CA ILE A 296 8.75 12.96 0.52
C ILE A 296 7.99 14.12 -0.11
N HIS A 297 6.91 14.55 0.51
CA HIS A 297 6.05 15.65 0.07
C HIS A 297 6.60 17.05 0.42
N LYS A 298 7.75 17.13 1.11
CA LYS A 298 8.32 18.39 1.61
C LYS A 298 9.54 18.86 0.80
N SER A 299 9.63 18.49 -0.46
CA SER A 299 10.65 19.04 -1.35
C SER A 299 10.21 20.43 -1.83
N ASN A 300 10.97 21.46 -1.48
CA ASN A 300 10.69 22.86 -1.84
C ASN A 300 11.64 23.32 -2.97
N THR A 301 11.65 22.60 -4.09
CA THR A 301 12.50 22.94 -5.23
C THR A 301 11.67 23.02 -6.51
N GLY A 302 11.82 24.14 -7.24
CA GLY A 302 11.30 24.28 -8.60
C GLY A 302 12.23 23.73 -9.68
N LYS A 303 13.22 22.90 -9.31
CA LYS A 303 14.18 22.27 -10.24
C LYS A 303 13.88 20.78 -10.34
N GLU A 304 13.48 20.34 -11.53
CA GLU A 304 13.08 18.96 -11.82
C GLU A 304 14.13 17.93 -11.39
N ASN A 305 15.35 18.05 -11.88
CA ASN A 305 16.42 17.08 -11.61
C ASN A 305 16.69 16.93 -10.11
N ARG A 306 16.63 18.03 -9.36
CA ARG A 306 16.80 17.98 -7.90
C ARG A 306 15.62 17.27 -7.23
N LEU A 307 14.39 17.62 -7.61
CA LEU A 307 13.18 16.96 -7.09
C LEU A 307 13.25 15.46 -7.31
N LEU A 308 13.54 15.00 -8.52
CA LEU A 308 13.61 13.57 -8.85
C LEU A 308 14.73 12.85 -8.08
N CYS A 309 15.92 13.45 -7.96
CA CYS A 309 16.98 12.88 -7.14
C CYS A 309 16.57 12.75 -5.66
N GLU A 310 15.91 13.76 -5.09
CA GLU A 310 15.39 13.72 -3.71
C GLU A 310 14.34 12.62 -3.54
N ILE A 311 13.40 12.50 -4.48
CA ILE A 311 12.36 11.46 -4.45
C ILE A 311 12.98 10.06 -4.53
N TYR A 312 13.84 9.79 -5.54
CA TYR A 312 14.48 8.47 -5.67
C TYR A 312 15.33 8.12 -4.45
N GLY A 313 16.04 9.09 -3.88
CA GLY A 313 16.82 8.87 -2.66
C GLY A 313 15.94 8.42 -1.49
N LYS A 314 14.80 9.08 -1.28
CA LYS A 314 13.83 8.71 -0.24
C LYS A 314 13.16 7.36 -0.52
N LEU A 315 12.86 7.04 -1.78
CA LEU A 315 12.31 5.75 -2.17
C LEU A 315 13.30 4.60 -1.97
N ILE A 316 14.59 4.80 -2.30
CA ILE A 316 15.65 3.83 -1.99
C ILE A 316 15.68 3.56 -0.48
N MET A 317 15.64 4.61 0.36
CA MET A 317 15.60 4.43 1.81
C MET A 317 14.33 3.70 2.27
N ALA A 318 13.17 3.98 1.68
CA ALA A 318 11.94 3.24 1.97
C ALA A 318 12.12 1.75 1.70
N VAL A 319 12.64 1.37 0.52
CA VAL A 319 12.91 -0.03 0.16
C VAL A 319 13.86 -0.69 1.16
N LEU A 320 14.97 -0.03 1.51
CA LEU A 320 15.96 -0.58 2.45
C LEU A 320 15.37 -0.78 3.85
N ILE A 321 14.62 0.21 4.37
CA ILE A 321 13.99 0.11 5.69
C ILE A 321 12.93 -0.99 5.71
N HIS A 322 12.13 -1.11 4.64
CA HIS A 322 11.15 -2.19 4.52
C HIS A 322 11.79 -3.57 4.50
N ARG A 323 12.94 -3.73 3.86
CA ARG A 323 13.69 -4.99 3.85
C ARG A 323 14.24 -5.35 5.22
N ILE A 324 14.83 -4.39 5.93
CA ILE A 324 15.26 -4.59 7.33
C ILE A 324 14.07 -5.00 8.20
N HIS A 325 12.94 -4.30 8.04
CA HIS A 325 11.71 -4.65 8.75
C HIS A 325 11.25 -6.07 8.41
N ALA A 326 11.19 -6.42 7.13
CA ALA A 326 10.73 -7.70 6.65
C ALA A 326 11.54 -8.86 7.22
N ASP A 327 12.88 -8.79 7.14
CA ASP A 327 13.77 -9.83 7.68
C ASP A 327 13.54 -10.04 9.19
N ILE A 328 13.53 -8.97 9.95
CA ILE A 328 13.31 -9.04 11.40
C ILE A 328 11.88 -9.51 11.72
N ASN A 329 10.88 -8.96 11.04
CA ASN A 329 9.46 -9.23 11.32
C ASN A 329 9.06 -10.67 11.00
N ILE A 330 9.53 -11.22 9.88
CA ILE A 330 9.26 -12.60 9.48
C ILE A 330 9.86 -13.58 10.50
N ARG A 331 11.10 -13.35 10.94
CA ARG A 331 11.73 -14.18 11.99
C ARG A 331 10.97 -14.08 13.32
N LEU A 332 10.60 -12.86 13.73
CA LEU A 332 9.81 -12.64 14.94
C LEU A 332 8.45 -13.32 14.89
N TRP A 333 7.75 -13.24 13.76
CA TRP A 333 6.46 -13.90 13.57
C TRP A 333 6.61 -15.41 13.60
N ASN A 334 7.51 -15.96 12.79
CA ASN A 334 7.66 -17.41 12.65
C ASN A 334 8.11 -18.09 13.95
N HIS A 335 8.94 -17.42 14.75
CA HIS A 335 9.47 -18.01 16.00
C HIS A 335 8.73 -17.60 17.28
N LYS A 336 8.21 -16.37 17.34
CA LYS A 336 7.66 -15.78 18.58
C LYS A 336 6.23 -15.29 18.47
N ARG A 337 5.63 -15.37 17.27
CA ARG A 337 4.30 -14.81 16.99
C ARG A 337 4.19 -13.34 17.43
N ARG A 338 5.21 -12.56 17.17
CA ARG A 338 5.30 -11.13 17.46
C ARG A 338 5.57 -10.37 16.17
N GLU A 339 5.12 -9.14 16.11
CA GLU A 339 5.33 -8.25 14.98
C GLU A 339 6.22 -7.06 15.37
N LEU A 340 7.04 -6.62 14.43
CA LEU A 340 7.81 -5.39 14.52
C LEU A 340 6.93 -4.20 14.06
N SER A 341 7.06 -3.07 14.74
CA SER A 341 6.38 -1.83 14.34
C SER A 341 7.20 -1.09 13.28
N MET A 342 6.68 -0.99 12.07
CA MET A 342 7.30 -0.24 10.99
C MET A 342 7.54 1.24 11.39
N GLU A 343 6.55 1.87 12.02
CA GLU A 343 6.67 3.27 12.44
C GLU A 343 7.81 3.50 13.43
N LYS A 344 7.94 2.64 14.44
CA LYS A 344 9.04 2.72 15.41
C LYS A 344 10.39 2.50 14.75
N LEU A 345 10.47 1.52 13.82
CA LEU A 345 11.69 1.23 13.08
C LEU A 345 12.13 2.43 12.25
N TYR A 346 11.22 3.04 11.48
CA TYR A 346 11.51 4.24 10.69
C TYR A 346 12.07 5.38 11.56
N LYS A 347 11.40 5.68 12.68
CA LYS A 347 11.86 6.72 13.62
C LYS A 347 13.24 6.39 14.17
N ARG A 348 13.46 5.13 14.54
CA ARG A 348 14.75 4.71 15.12
C ARG A 348 15.91 4.78 14.13
N ILE A 349 15.68 4.41 12.86
CA ILE A 349 16.69 4.56 11.82
C ILE A 349 16.92 6.05 11.50
N GLN A 350 15.88 6.87 11.49
CA GLN A 350 15.99 8.31 11.29
C GLN A 350 16.86 8.99 12.36
N GLU A 351 16.66 8.64 13.64
CA GLU A 351 17.45 9.15 14.76
C GLU A 351 18.96 8.85 14.62
N ARG A 352 19.31 7.80 13.87
CA ARG A 352 20.70 7.34 13.66
C ARG A 352 21.25 7.68 12.28
N ALA A 353 20.50 8.40 11.48
CA ALA A 353 20.86 8.65 10.08
C ALA A 353 22.22 9.32 9.92
N PHE A 354 22.54 10.30 10.76
CA PHE A 354 23.84 10.99 10.68
C PHE A 354 25.01 10.11 11.12
N ILE A 355 24.82 9.27 12.15
CA ILE A 355 25.83 8.28 12.57
C ILE A 355 26.10 7.30 11.41
N LEU A 356 25.03 6.80 10.79
CA LEU A 356 25.16 5.91 9.62
C LEU A 356 25.80 6.60 8.42
N LEU A 357 25.49 7.88 8.18
CA LEU A 357 26.11 8.67 7.13
C LEU A 357 27.62 8.79 7.34
N ASP A 358 28.04 9.19 8.54
CA ASP A 358 29.45 9.33 8.88
C ASP A 358 30.20 8.00 8.75
N LEU A 359 29.63 6.91 9.25
CA LEU A 359 30.24 5.59 9.16
C LEU A 359 30.34 5.12 7.69
N LEU A 360 29.30 5.35 6.86
CA LEU A 360 29.35 5.00 5.44
C LEU A 360 30.37 5.82 4.65
N LEU A 361 30.60 7.07 5.04
CA LEU A 361 31.66 7.91 4.43
C LEU A 361 33.05 7.46 4.85
N LEU A 362 33.24 6.87 6.03
CA LEU A 362 34.49 6.36 6.53
C LEU A 362 34.79 4.94 6.00
N SER A 363 33.85 4.01 6.18
CA SER A 363 34.01 2.61 5.80
C SER A 363 32.69 1.87 5.80
N LEU A 364 32.42 1.15 4.72
CA LEU A 364 31.24 0.28 4.62
C LEU A 364 31.24 -0.77 5.73
N GLN A 365 32.39 -1.34 6.07
CA GLN A 365 32.49 -2.36 7.11
C GLN A 365 32.07 -1.81 8.48
N LYS A 366 32.52 -0.62 8.86
CA LYS A 366 32.10 0.02 10.12
C LYS A 366 30.62 0.28 10.19
N ALA A 367 29.98 0.68 9.07
CA ALA A 367 28.55 0.87 9.01
C ALA A 367 27.79 -0.47 9.16
N ILE A 368 28.29 -1.56 8.57
CA ILE A 368 27.72 -2.91 8.72
C ILE A 368 27.82 -3.39 10.16
N ASP A 369 28.96 -3.24 10.79
CA ASP A 369 29.19 -3.68 12.18
C ASP A 369 28.30 -2.91 13.15
N TYR A 370 28.18 -1.59 12.97
CA TYR A 370 27.24 -0.77 13.73
C TYR A 370 25.78 -1.23 13.57
N LEU A 371 25.35 -1.53 12.33
CA LEU A 371 23.98 -2.02 12.08
C LEU A 371 23.75 -3.37 12.75
N ARG A 372 24.73 -4.28 12.73
CA ARG A 372 24.65 -5.58 13.43
C ARG A 372 24.47 -5.41 14.94
N GLU A 373 25.19 -4.49 15.55
CA GLU A 373 25.05 -4.19 16.98
C GLU A 373 23.70 -3.53 17.33
N GLU A 374 23.12 -2.76 16.41
CA GLU A 374 21.81 -2.13 16.63
C GLU A 374 20.63 -3.10 16.48
N VAL A 375 20.75 -4.22 15.73
CA VAL A 375 19.64 -5.16 15.50
C VAL A 375 18.96 -5.66 16.80
N PRO A 376 19.68 -6.10 17.85
CA PRO A 376 19.05 -6.51 19.11
C PRO A 376 18.28 -5.38 19.79
N ARG A 377 18.80 -4.14 19.73
CA ARG A 377 18.14 -2.94 20.27
C ARG A 377 16.88 -2.57 19.46
N LEU A 378 16.95 -2.71 18.12
CA LEU A 378 15.78 -2.52 17.24
C LEU A 378 14.68 -3.53 17.57
N ILE A 379 15.04 -4.80 17.74
CA ILE A 379 14.07 -5.85 18.13
C ILE A 379 13.41 -5.49 19.46
N LYS A 380 14.20 -5.15 20.48
CA LYS A 380 13.68 -4.83 21.84
C LYS A 380 12.73 -3.61 21.81
N ASN A 381 13.10 -2.54 21.12
CA ASN A 381 12.42 -1.25 21.23
C ASN A 381 11.31 -1.04 20.18
N CYS A 382 11.34 -1.79 19.08
CA CYS A 382 10.40 -1.59 17.97
C CYS A 382 9.29 -2.63 17.90
N LEU A 383 9.09 -3.47 18.92
CA LEU A 383 7.96 -4.40 18.92
C LEU A 383 6.62 -3.65 18.88
N LYS A 384 5.65 -4.20 18.13
CA LYS A 384 4.25 -3.79 18.24
C LYS A 384 3.72 -4.10 19.63
N ALA A 385 3.04 -3.12 20.24
CA ALA A 385 2.30 -3.35 21.45
C ALA A 385 1.11 -4.26 21.16
N ARG A 386 0.94 -5.35 21.94
CA ARG A 386 -0.27 -6.15 21.90
C ARG A 386 -1.41 -5.40 22.57
N GLN A 387 -2.53 -5.32 21.87
CA GLN A 387 -3.76 -4.76 22.42
C GLN A 387 -4.64 -5.91 22.90
N LYS A 388 -5.04 -5.89 24.18
CA LYS A 388 -5.91 -6.91 24.76
C LYS A 388 -7.26 -7.01 24.03
N SER A 389 -7.80 -5.89 23.57
CA SER A 389 -9.12 -5.81 22.92
C SER A 389 -9.13 -6.05 21.41
N ARG A 390 -7.97 -6.14 20.76
CA ARG A 390 -7.89 -6.19 19.29
C ARG A 390 -6.70 -6.98 18.81
N ARG A 391 -6.94 -7.98 17.95
CA ARG A 391 -5.90 -8.68 17.19
C ARG A 391 -5.42 -7.81 16.02
N THR A 392 -4.15 -7.93 15.66
CA THR A 392 -3.61 -7.40 14.40
C THR A 392 -4.23 -8.14 13.21
N THR A 393 -4.12 -7.58 12.01
CA THR A 393 -4.64 -8.26 10.81
C THR A 393 -4.00 -9.63 10.60
N LEU A 394 -2.69 -9.76 10.87
CA LEU A 394 -1.98 -11.03 10.76
C LEU A 394 -2.43 -12.03 11.82
N GLU A 395 -2.62 -11.59 13.07
CA GLU A 395 -3.20 -12.44 14.12
C GLU A 395 -4.64 -12.88 13.80
N ILE A 396 -5.44 -12.04 13.12
CA ILE A 396 -6.79 -12.42 12.68
C ILE A 396 -6.72 -13.48 11.58
N ILE A 397 -5.79 -13.36 10.65
CA ILE A 397 -5.60 -14.34 9.56
C ILE A 397 -5.15 -15.69 10.13
N GLU A 398 -4.27 -15.69 11.11
CA GLU A 398 -3.74 -16.90 11.74
C GLU A 398 -4.76 -17.56 12.69
N TYR A 399 -5.37 -16.77 13.57
CA TYR A 399 -6.17 -17.27 14.69
C TYR A 399 -7.67 -16.96 14.60
N GLY A 400 -8.10 -16.29 13.53
CA GLY A 400 -9.44 -15.75 13.40
C GLY A 400 -9.68 -14.48 14.24
N PRO A 401 -10.85 -13.83 14.08
CA PRO A 401 -11.24 -12.69 14.90
C PRO A 401 -11.44 -13.09 16.37
N LEU A 402 -11.24 -12.14 17.30
CA LEU A 402 -11.53 -12.37 18.71
C LEU A 402 -13.00 -12.76 18.90
N SER A 403 -13.26 -13.90 19.50
CA SER A 403 -14.60 -14.31 19.90
C SER A 403 -15.09 -13.46 21.09
N THR A 404 -16.41 -13.47 21.35
CA THR A 404 -16.97 -12.80 22.52
C THR A 404 -16.42 -13.38 23.82
N LYS A 405 -16.17 -14.72 23.86
CA LYS A 405 -15.54 -15.39 25.00
C LYS A 405 -14.09 -14.94 25.22
N ASP A 406 -13.30 -14.81 24.14
CA ASP A 406 -11.91 -14.30 24.22
C ASP A 406 -11.88 -12.88 24.77
N LYS A 407 -12.83 -12.02 24.40
CA LYS A 407 -12.95 -10.66 24.93
C LYS A 407 -13.25 -10.66 26.43
N ILE A 408 -14.18 -11.50 26.88
CA ILE A 408 -14.54 -11.61 28.31
C ILE A 408 -13.35 -12.08 29.14
N MET A 409 -12.60 -13.11 28.70
CA MET A 409 -11.40 -13.57 29.39
C MET A 409 -10.29 -12.52 29.45
N LEU A 410 -10.15 -11.67 28.42
CA LEU A 410 -9.16 -10.60 28.38
C LEU A 410 -9.50 -9.41 29.30
N TYR A 411 -10.79 -9.25 29.67
CA TYR A 411 -11.23 -8.22 30.65
C TYR A 411 -11.24 -8.76 32.09
N ALA A 412 -11.16 -10.08 32.28
CA ALA A 412 -11.15 -10.72 33.60
C ALA A 412 -9.73 -11.02 34.13
N ALA A 413 -8.69 -10.80 33.33
CA ALA A 413 -7.27 -10.93 33.69
C ALA A 413 -6.57 -9.56 33.66
#